data_5674f14b8ca42ae299a540d689fdc0ae
#
_entry.id   5674f14b8ca42ae299a540d689fdc0ae
#
_cell.length_a   1.000
_cell.length_b   1.000
_cell.length_c   1.000
_cell.angle_alpha   90.00
_cell.angle_beta   90.00
_cell.angle_gamma   90.00
#
_symmetry.space_group_name_H-M   'P 1'
#
loop_
_entity.id
_entity.type
_entity.pdbx_description
1 polymer ?
#
loop_
_entity_poly.entity_id
_entity_poly.type
_entity_poly.pdbx_seq_one_letter_code
_entity_poly.pdbx_strand_id
1 'polypeptide(L)'
;MRLIIIYLFSLTLHASTVRIMTYNLLNFQDENEREADFISILDFVEPDLIIAEEVVGQTGFSHFKSDVLDIYEPGEWTSAPFSNQSAQQDIALYYKHEHFSFSSTSTINTASSSGLRDVVEF
;
A
#
# COMPACT_ATOMS: atom_id res chain seq x y z
N MET A 1 20.41 56.06 -18.26
CA MET A 1 20.63 54.61 -18.47
C MET A 1 19.82 53.88 -17.41
N ARG A 2 18.69 53.24 -17.78
CA ARG A 2 17.85 52.48 -16.84
C ARG A 2 18.31 51.03 -16.87
N LEU A 3 18.77 50.54 -15.73
CA LEU A 3 19.16 49.12 -15.55
C LEU A 3 17.89 48.28 -15.38
N ILE A 4 17.60 47.40 -16.34
CA ILE A 4 16.49 46.42 -16.22
C ILE A 4 17.10 45.16 -15.61
N ILE A 5 16.75 44.87 -14.36
CA ILE A 5 17.10 43.61 -13.68
C ILE A 5 16.02 42.58 -14.04
N ILE A 6 16.38 41.60 -14.86
CA ILE A 6 15.52 40.46 -15.19
C ILE A 6 15.76 39.39 -14.14
N TYR A 7 14.78 39.18 -13.27
CA TYR A 7 14.78 38.02 -12.36
C TYR A 7 14.36 36.78 -13.15
N LEU A 8 15.32 35.89 -13.46
CA LEU A 8 15.04 34.55 -13.94
C LEU A 8 14.62 33.67 -12.75
N PHE A 9 13.33 33.39 -12.65
CA PHE A 9 12.82 32.42 -11.71
C PHE A 9 13.06 31.02 -12.31
N SER A 10 14.05 30.29 -11.80
CA SER A 10 14.28 28.89 -12.18
C SER A 10 13.27 28.01 -11.42
N LEU A 11 12.22 27.56 -12.09
CA LEU A 11 11.32 26.50 -11.61
C LEU A 11 12.05 25.16 -11.77
N THR A 12 12.58 24.63 -10.69
CA THR A 12 13.06 23.23 -10.66
C THR A 12 11.85 22.31 -10.57
N LEU A 13 11.49 21.67 -11.67
CA LEU A 13 10.54 20.55 -11.67
C LEU A 13 11.24 19.34 -11.06
N HIS A 14 10.86 18.98 -9.84
CA HIS A 14 11.27 17.71 -9.24
C HIS A 14 10.25 16.66 -9.67
N ALA A 15 10.67 15.75 -10.54
CA ALA A 15 9.91 14.52 -10.77
C ALA A 15 10.17 13.57 -9.61
N SER A 16 9.16 13.28 -8.79
CA SER A 16 9.23 12.20 -7.79
C SER A 16 8.93 10.87 -8.48
N THR A 17 9.79 9.89 -8.27
CA THR A 17 9.54 8.51 -8.70
C THR A 17 8.84 7.79 -7.56
N VAL A 18 7.76 7.07 -7.85
CA VAL A 18 7.07 6.21 -6.89
C VAL A 18 7.28 4.75 -7.25
N ARG A 19 7.42 3.89 -6.23
CA ARG A 19 7.55 2.44 -6.37
C ARG A 19 6.27 1.76 -5.93
N ILE A 20 5.68 0.98 -6.84
CA ILE A 20 4.47 0.20 -6.59
C ILE A 20 4.89 -1.27 -6.49
N MET A 21 4.47 -1.94 -5.42
CA MET A 21 4.75 -3.33 -5.14
C MET A 21 3.45 -4.12 -5.08
N THR A 22 3.38 -5.27 -5.73
CA THR A 22 2.40 -6.33 -5.42
C THR A 22 3.10 -7.39 -4.60
N TYR A 23 2.46 -7.83 -3.50
CA TYR A 23 3.09 -8.76 -2.58
C TYR A 23 2.10 -9.78 -2.03
N ASN A 24 2.32 -11.04 -2.37
CA ASN A 24 1.55 -12.14 -1.78
C ASN A 24 2.09 -12.45 -0.40
N LEU A 25 1.27 -12.28 0.63
CA LEU A 25 1.64 -12.48 2.04
C LEU A 25 1.46 -13.92 2.53
N LEU A 26 1.05 -14.84 1.65
CA LEU A 26 0.88 -16.25 1.95
C LEU A 26 0.01 -16.51 3.20
N ASN A 27 -1.27 -16.20 3.09
CA ASN A 27 -2.27 -16.39 4.16
C ASN A 27 -1.88 -15.71 5.49
N PHE A 28 -1.37 -14.50 5.42
CA PHE A 28 -0.94 -13.77 6.62
C PHE A 28 -2.11 -13.34 7.49
N GLN A 29 -2.07 -13.67 8.76
CA GLN A 29 -3.09 -13.32 9.74
C GLN A 29 -2.48 -12.59 10.95
N ASP A 30 -2.00 -13.32 11.95
CA ASP A 30 -1.49 -12.78 13.21
C ASP A 30 -0.30 -13.58 13.79
N GLU A 31 0.35 -14.37 12.95
CA GLU A 31 1.55 -15.10 13.35
C GLU A 31 2.75 -14.16 13.52
N ASN A 32 3.44 -14.24 14.66
CA ASN A 32 4.63 -13.45 14.97
C ASN A 32 5.92 -14.16 14.55
N GLU A 33 6.02 -14.60 13.30
CA GLU A 33 7.16 -15.39 12.82
C GLU A 33 7.80 -14.79 11.55
N ARG A 34 7.06 -13.98 10.77
CA ARG A 34 7.50 -13.49 9.46
C ARG A 34 7.67 -11.98 9.35
N GLU A 35 7.32 -11.22 10.39
CA GLU A 35 7.35 -9.74 10.37
C GLU A 35 8.74 -9.21 10.05
N ALA A 36 9.77 -9.78 10.66
CA ALA A 36 11.16 -9.38 10.42
C ALA A 36 11.62 -9.63 8.97
N ASP A 37 11.12 -10.72 8.35
CA ASP A 37 11.42 -11.02 6.96
C ASP A 37 10.71 -10.03 6.02
N PHE A 38 9.46 -9.69 6.31
CA PHE A 38 8.72 -8.66 5.57
C PHE A 38 9.43 -7.31 5.67
N ILE A 39 9.85 -6.89 6.86
CA ILE A 39 10.59 -5.64 7.06
C ILE A 39 11.89 -5.65 6.23
N SER A 40 12.62 -6.76 6.21
CA SER A 40 13.85 -6.89 5.43
C SER A 40 13.61 -6.75 3.92
N ILE A 41 12.49 -7.29 3.43
CA ILE A 41 12.08 -7.18 2.03
C ILE A 41 11.68 -5.74 1.70
N LEU A 42 10.92 -5.09 2.59
CA LEU A 42 10.50 -3.70 2.43
C LEU A 42 11.71 -2.75 2.42
N ASP A 43 12.69 -2.97 3.30
CA ASP A 43 13.94 -2.20 3.34
C ASP A 43 14.75 -2.33 2.04
N PHE A 44 14.69 -3.49 1.40
CA PHE A 44 15.36 -3.71 0.10
C PHE A 44 14.60 -3.10 -1.07
N VAL A 45 13.26 -3.20 -1.09
CA VAL A 45 12.41 -2.73 -2.21
C VAL A 45 12.13 -1.25 -2.10
N GLU A 46 11.99 -0.70 -0.88
CA GLU A 46 11.59 0.68 -0.58
C GLU A 46 10.31 1.10 -1.33
N PRO A 47 9.18 0.38 -1.15
CA PRO A 47 7.95 0.70 -1.86
C PRO A 47 7.27 1.94 -1.29
N ASP A 48 6.48 2.62 -2.12
CA ASP A 48 5.63 3.73 -1.71
C ASP A 48 4.14 3.33 -1.67
N LEU A 49 3.80 2.23 -2.37
CA LEU A 49 2.47 1.63 -2.38
C LEU A 49 2.59 0.11 -2.47
N ILE A 50 1.80 -0.59 -1.66
CA ILE A 50 1.75 -2.06 -1.61
C ILE A 50 0.33 -2.53 -1.85
N ILE A 51 0.16 -3.38 -2.87
CA ILE A 51 -1.04 -4.21 -3.05
C ILE A 51 -0.71 -5.56 -2.42
N ALA A 52 -1.22 -5.79 -1.22
CA ALA A 52 -1.00 -7.03 -0.49
C ALA A 52 -2.07 -8.06 -0.83
N GLU A 53 -1.64 -9.23 -1.25
CA GLU A 53 -2.50 -10.36 -1.56
C GLU A 53 -2.44 -11.40 -0.44
N GLU A 54 -3.48 -12.21 -0.32
CA GLU A 54 -3.60 -13.26 0.69
C GLU A 54 -3.51 -12.76 2.14
N VAL A 55 -4.10 -11.61 2.37
CA VAL A 55 -4.38 -11.10 3.72
C VAL A 55 -5.58 -11.87 4.29
N VAL A 56 -5.48 -12.36 5.52
CA VAL A 56 -6.56 -13.12 6.16
C VAL A 56 -7.36 -12.21 7.10
N GLY A 57 -8.45 -11.67 6.58
CA GLY A 57 -9.43 -10.89 7.32
C GLY A 57 -8.88 -9.60 7.92
N GLN A 58 -9.71 -8.96 8.74
CA GLN A 58 -9.35 -7.70 9.42
C GLN A 58 -8.11 -7.86 10.33
N THR A 59 -7.91 -9.05 10.90
CA THR A 59 -6.76 -9.34 11.77
C THR A 59 -5.46 -9.24 10.99
N GLY A 60 -5.33 -9.96 9.88
CA GLY A 60 -4.13 -9.91 9.04
C GLY A 60 -3.87 -8.51 8.47
N PHE A 61 -4.95 -7.83 8.05
CA PHE A 61 -4.86 -6.45 7.58
C PHE A 61 -4.28 -5.50 8.63
N SER A 62 -4.82 -5.54 9.85
CA SER A 62 -4.36 -4.67 10.94
C SER A 62 -2.97 -5.02 11.42
N HIS A 63 -2.67 -6.32 11.53
CA HIS A 63 -1.37 -6.82 11.97
C HIS A 63 -0.24 -6.42 11.01
N PHE A 64 -0.45 -6.59 9.70
CA PHE A 64 0.55 -6.16 8.71
C PHE A 64 0.82 -4.64 8.80
N LYS A 65 -0.23 -3.85 9.03
CA LYS A 65 -0.07 -2.40 9.21
C LYS A 65 0.73 -2.07 10.48
N SER A 66 0.34 -2.61 11.65
CA SER A 66 0.91 -2.22 12.95
C SER A 66 2.29 -2.85 13.20
N ASP A 67 2.49 -4.11 12.82
CA ASP A 67 3.65 -4.89 13.26
C ASP A 67 4.70 -5.08 12.16
N VAL A 68 4.35 -4.68 10.92
CA VAL A 68 5.31 -4.63 9.81
C VAL A 68 5.53 -3.19 9.34
N LEU A 69 4.51 -2.53 8.81
CA LEU A 69 4.68 -1.23 8.16
C LEU A 69 5.02 -0.11 9.14
N ASP A 70 4.35 -0.05 10.29
CA ASP A 70 4.59 0.98 11.30
C ASP A 70 5.89 0.73 12.10
N ILE A 71 6.43 -0.48 12.06
CA ILE A 71 7.77 -0.78 12.58
C ILE A 71 8.84 -0.41 11.56
N TYR A 72 8.59 -0.68 10.27
CA TYR A 72 9.51 -0.37 9.17
C TYR A 72 9.71 1.16 9.03
N GLU A 73 8.64 1.90 8.88
CA GLU A 73 8.66 3.37 8.76
C GLU A 73 7.52 3.97 9.59
N PRO A 74 7.77 4.29 10.86
CA PRO A 74 6.75 4.78 11.78
C PRO A 74 6.07 6.07 11.31
N GLY A 75 4.75 6.01 11.17
CA GLY A 75 3.93 7.17 10.82
C GLY A 75 3.82 7.48 9.33
N GLU A 76 4.54 6.79 8.44
CA GLU A 76 4.52 7.07 7.00
C GLU A 76 3.38 6.37 6.27
N TRP A 77 2.96 5.21 6.77
CA TRP A 77 2.02 4.33 6.10
C TRP A 77 0.56 4.54 6.53
N THR A 78 -0.33 4.50 5.56
CA THR A 78 -1.77 4.41 5.75
C THR A 78 -2.36 3.34 4.84
N SER A 79 -3.67 3.15 4.84
CA SER A 79 -4.33 2.13 4.03
C SER A 79 -5.67 2.60 3.49
N ALA A 80 -6.11 1.99 2.39
CA ALA A 80 -7.51 2.06 2.01
C ALA A 80 -8.39 1.35 3.05
N PRO A 81 -9.67 1.70 3.18
CA PRO A 81 -10.59 0.94 4.01
C PRO A 81 -10.61 -0.53 3.63
N PHE A 82 -10.43 -1.41 4.63
CA PHE A 82 -10.47 -2.84 4.39
C PHE A 82 -11.90 -3.34 4.23
N SER A 83 -12.09 -4.28 3.30
CA SER A 83 -13.34 -5.00 3.14
C SER A 83 -13.07 -6.48 2.90
N ASN A 84 -13.78 -7.36 3.59
CA ASN A 84 -13.76 -8.78 3.28
C ASN A 84 -14.31 -9.03 1.87
N GLN A 85 -13.54 -9.68 1.03
CA GLN A 85 -13.88 -9.90 -0.38
C GLN A 85 -14.39 -11.32 -0.64
N SER A 86 -13.96 -12.27 0.14
CA SER A 86 -14.46 -13.65 0.11
C SER A 86 -13.80 -14.54 1.17
N ALA A 87 -14.14 -15.80 1.21
CA ALA A 87 -14.09 -16.72 2.33
C ALA A 87 -12.78 -16.84 3.14
N GLN A 88 -11.59 -16.54 2.62
CA GLN A 88 -10.34 -16.80 3.38
C GLN A 88 -9.17 -15.86 3.08
N GLN A 89 -9.15 -15.20 1.95
CA GLN A 89 -7.99 -14.40 1.53
C GLN A 89 -8.49 -13.13 0.84
N ASP A 90 -8.01 -12.02 1.32
CA ASP A 90 -8.41 -10.69 0.87
C ASP A 90 -7.22 -9.95 0.23
N ILE A 91 -7.54 -8.87 -0.47
CA ILE A 91 -6.55 -7.92 -1.01
C ILE A 91 -6.62 -6.67 -0.15
N ALA A 92 -5.47 -6.13 0.22
CA ALA A 92 -5.36 -4.90 0.96
C ALA A 92 -4.44 -3.90 0.22
N LEU A 93 -4.74 -2.62 0.34
CA LEU A 93 -3.93 -1.54 -0.18
C LEU A 93 -3.33 -0.73 0.95
N TYR A 94 -2.00 -0.63 0.97
CA TYR A 94 -1.25 0.24 1.87
C TYR A 94 -0.42 1.23 1.04
N TYR A 95 -0.27 2.45 1.52
CA TYR A 95 0.46 3.48 0.80
C TYR A 95 1.05 4.53 1.74
N LYS A 96 2.12 5.19 1.31
CA LYS A 96 2.67 6.35 2.01
C LYS A 96 1.79 7.57 1.75
N HIS A 97 1.29 8.18 2.81
CA HIS A 97 0.34 9.29 2.73
C HIS A 97 0.95 10.56 2.12
N GLU A 98 2.26 10.70 2.09
CA GLU A 98 2.93 11.83 1.43
C GLU A 98 2.86 11.76 -0.10
N HIS A 99 2.73 10.55 -0.68
CA HIS A 99 2.71 10.34 -2.14
C HIS A 99 1.31 10.08 -2.68
N PHE A 100 0.42 9.52 -1.85
CA PHE A 100 -0.90 9.07 -2.28
C PHE A 100 -2.00 9.51 -1.34
N SER A 101 -3.19 9.66 -1.89
CA SER A 101 -4.43 9.83 -1.14
C SER A 101 -5.49 8.86 -1.67
N PHE A 102 -6.24 8.25 -0.75
CA PHE A 102 -7.33 7.36 -1.12
C PHE A 102 -8.52 8.16 -1.66
N SER A 103 -9.08 7.72 -2.78
CA SER A 103 -10.26 8.32 -3.38
C SER A 103 -11.51 7.45 -3.16
N SER A 104 -11.48 6.22 -3.65
CA SER A 104 -12.62 5.31 -3.54
C SER A 104 -12.15 3.87 -3.78
N THR A 105 -13.01 2.91 -3.43
CA THR A 105 -12.85 1.51 -3.81
C THR A 105 -14.16 0.98 -4.37
N SER A 106 -14.07 0.02 -5.29
CA SER A 106 -15.21 -0.75 -5.75
C SER A 106 -14.88 -2.24 -5.79
N THR A 107 -15.86 -3.08 -5.53
CA THR A 107 -15.71 -4.53 -5.55
C THR A 107 -16.66 -5.12 -6.59
N ILE A 108 -16.11 -5.89 -7.52
CA ILE A 108 -16.89 -6.67 -8.47
C ILE A 108 -17.09 -8.05 -7.88
N ASN A 109 -18.33 -8.34 -7.48
CA ASN A 109 -18.69 -9.62 -6.89
C ASN A 109 -18.69 -10.71 -7.98
N THR A 110 -17.86 -11.72 -7.81
CA THR A 110 -17.75 -12.88 -8.69
C THR A 110 -18.40 -14.15 -8.12
N ALA A 111 -19.21 -14.01 -7.09
CA ALA A 111 -19.84 -15.12 -6.33
C ALA A 111 -20.73 -16.07 -7.15
N SER A 112 -21.01 -15.75 -8.41
CA SER A 112 -21.70 -16.67 -9.33
C SER A 112 -20.87 -17.92 -9.70
N SER A 113 -19.59 -17.93 -9.37
CA SER A 113 -18.67 -19.03 -9.64
C SER A 113 -17.97 -19.44 -8.35
N SER A 114 -18.26 -20.63 -7.85
CA SER A 114 -17.62 -21.14 -6.63
C SER A 114 -16.09 -21.16 -6.76
N GLY A 115 -15.40 -20.58 -5.82
CA GLY A 115 -13.93 -20.57 -5.73
C GLY A 115 -13.23 -19.40 -6.43
N LEU A 116 -13.96 -18.46 -7.04
CA LEU A 116 -13.37 -17.22 -7.52
C LEU A 116 -13.37 -16.16 -6.40
N ARG A 117 -12.32 -15.35 -6.39
CA ARG A 117 -12.22 -14.19 -5.52
C ARG A 117 -12.85 -12.97 -6.19
N ASP A 118 -13.37 -12.07 -5.41
CA ASP A 118 -13.85 -10.78 -5.91
C ASP A 118 -12.69 -9.96 -6.49
N VAL A 119 -13.00 -9.14 -7.47
CA VAL A 119 -12.05 -8.16 -8.02
C VAL A 119 -12.23 -6.85 -7.29
N VAL A 120 -11.14 -6.31 -6.78
CA VAL A 120 -11.14 -5.04 -6.06
C VAL A 120 -10.40 -3.98 -6.88
N GLU A 121 -11.05 -2.85 -7.05
CA GLU A 121 -10.49 -1.63 -7.61
C GLU A 121 -10.30 -0.60 -6.48
N PHE A 122 -9.13 -0.01 -6.40
CA PHE A 122 -8.77 1.01 -5.43
C PHE A 122 -8.53 2.37 -6.08
#